data_1b60c3455a810e42daf853d8fa1b1d37
#
_entry.id   1b60c3455a810e42daf853d8fa1b1d37
#
_cell.length_a   1.000
_cell.length_b   1.000
_cell.length_c   1.000
_cell.angle_alpha   90.00
_cell.angle_beta   90.00
_cell.angle_gamma   90.00
#
_symmetry.space_group_name_H-M   'P 1'
#
loop_
_entity.id
_entity.type
_entity.pdbx_description
1 polymer ?
#
loop_
_entity_poly.entity_id
_entity_poly.type
_entity_poly.pdbx_seq_one_letter_code
_entity_poly.pdbx_strand_id
1 'polypeptide(L)'
;MAQPVRIYFLGGLGEIGRNCMVLEQDNKLMLIDCGLMFPDADMHGIDLVLPDFTFLRENADRIVGCVATHGHEDHVGGLQFLLRELSFPIYGSMVTLGLARNRIEEAGLLKKTDLITVRDGERINIGPFDVEFLPVTHSVPHAHAVIVHTPQGCLLYTSPSPRDS
;
A
#
# COMPACT_ATOMS: atom_id res chain seq x y z
N MET A 1 -22.37 5.38 -17.98
CA MET A 1 -21.03 5.97 -18.11
C MET A 1 -20.19 5.38 -16.97
N ALA A 2 -18.96 4.96 -17.23
CA ALA A 2 -18.07 4.45 -16.18
C ALA A 2 -17.83 5.55 -15.14
N GLN A 3 -17.85 5.17 -13.86
CA GLN A 3 -17.58 6.09 -12.76
C GLN A 3 -16.09 6.52 -12.83
N PRO A 4 -15.77 7.77 -12.51
CA PRO A 4 -14.38 8.22 -12.47
C PRO A 4 -13.65 7.53 -11.33
N VAL A 5 -12.37 7.18 -11.56
CA VAL A 5 -11.48 6.75 -10.48
C VAL A 5 -11.08 7.98 -9.67
N ARG A 6 -11.17 7.90 -8.34
CA ARG A 6 -10.68 8.92 -7.42
C ARG A 6 -9.42 8.46 -6.74
N ILE A 7 -8.54 9.39 -6.45
CA ILE A 7 -7.25 9.15 -5.81
C ILE A 7 -7.19 9.98 -4.54
N TYR A 8 -6.84 9.35 -3.42
CA TYR A 8 -6.63 10.00 -2.13
C TYR A 8 -5.21 9.69 -1.66
N PHE A 9 -4.47 10.69 -1.24
CA PHE A 9 -3.17 10.53 -0.61
C PHE A 9 -3.33 10.74 0.90
N LEU A 10 -3.11 9.68 1.67
CA LEU A 10 -3.15 9.72 3.13
C LEU A 10 -1.76 9.99 3.74
N GLY A 11 -0.71 9.88 2.93
CA GLY A 11 0.67 10.20 3.24
C GLY A 11 1.57 10.06 2.02
N GLY A 12 2.82 10.50 2.13
CA GLY A 12 3.83 10.39 1.06
C GLY A 12 3.77 11.47 -0.02
N LEU A 13 2.87 12.46 0.08
CA LEU A 13 2.79 13.56 -0.87
C LEU A 13 3.55 14.77 -0.35
N GLY A 14 4.64 15.15 -1.02
CA GLY A 14 5.50 16.26 -0.60
C GLY A 14 6.38 15.96 0.61
N GLU A 15 6.55 14.71 0.96
CA GLU A 15 7.37 14.23 2.07
C GLU A 15 8.02 12.88 1.71
N ILE A 16 9.03 12.47 2.45
CA ILE A 16 9.66 11.14 2.34
C ILE A 16 9.14 10.27 3.47
N GLY A 17 8.47 9.17 3.13
CA GLY A 17 7.95 8.23 4.11
C GLY A 17 6.43 8.17 4.15
N ARG A 18 5.89 7.32 5.02
CA ARG A 18 4.45 7.03 5.23
C ARG A 18 3.61 6.98 3.96
N ASN A 19 4.16 6.38 2.91
CA ASN A 19 3.47 6.26 1.62
C ASN A 19 2.16 5.50 1.80
N CYS A 20 1.05 6.14 1.46
CA CYS A 20 -0.28 5.55 1.54
C CYS A 20 -1.21 6.25 0.56
N MET A 21 -1.53 5.58 -0.54
CA MET A 21 -2.46 6.05 -1.54
C MET A 21 -3.70 5.15 -1.54
N VAL A 22 -4.87 5.75 -1.75
CA VAL A 22 -6.13 5.02 -1.87
C VAL A 22 -6.76 5.33 -3.22
N LEU A 23 -7.15 4.30 -3.93
CA LEU A 23 -7.95 4.40 -5.15
C LEU A 23 -9.41 4.06 -4.84
N GLU A 24 -10.34 4.83 -5.37
CA GLU A 24 -11.77 4.55 -5.32
C GLU A 24 -12.31 4.32 -6.72
N GLN A 25 -12.98 3.19 -6.92
CA GLN A 25 -13.72 2.83 -8.12
C GLN A 25 -14.95 2.01 -7.72
N ASP A 26 -16.11 2.31 -8.32
CA ASP A 26 -17.37 1.59 -8.09
C ASP A 26 -17.72 1.40 -6.60
N ASN A 27 -17.52 2.46 -5.82
CA ASN A 27 -17.73 2.49 -4.36
C ASN A 27 -16.85 1.50 -3.57
N LYS A 28 -15.74 1.03 -4.15
CA LYS A 28 -14.74 0.20 -3.49
C LYS A 28 -13.42 0.94 -3.39
N LEU A 29 -12.65 0.61 -2.37
CA LEU A 29 -11.36 1.21 -2.06
C LEU A 29 -10.25 0.16 -2.15
N MET A 30 -9.15 0.51 -2.79
CA MET A 30 -7.92 -0.26 -2.80
C MET A 30 -6.77 0.63 -2.35
N LEU A 31 -6.00 0.16 -1.39
CA LEU A 31 -4.79 0.83 -0.94
C LEU A 31 -3.62 0.45 -1.86
N ILE A 32 -2.73 1.40 -2.11
CA ILE A 32 -1.38 1.14 -2.62
C ILE A 32 -0.41 1.66 -1.58
N ASP A 33 0.31 0.73 -0.97
CA ASP A 33 1.18 0.89 0.18
C ASP A 33 0.46 1.37 1.47
N CYS A 34 1.08 1.12 2.60
CA CYS A 34 0.71 1.61 3.91
C CYS A 34 1.99 1.68 4.75
N GLY A 35 2.74 2.73 4.54
CA GLY A 35 4.05 2.91 5.14
C GLY A 35 4.02 3.66 6.47
N LEU A 36 5.18 3.76 7.07
CA LEU A 36 5.46 4.64 8.20
C LEU A 36 6.58 5.62 7.82
N MET A 37 6.76 6.64 8.64
CA MET A 37 7.90 7.55 8.57
C MET A 37 8.60 7.58 9.92
N PHE A 38 9.91 7.66 9.93
CA PHE A 38 10.68 7.95 11.14
C PHE A 38 10.62 9.44 11.41
N PRO A 39 10.51 9.86 12.68
CA PRO A 39 10.38 11.27 13.02
C PRO A 39 11.65 12.05 12.69
N ASP A 40 11.47 13.32 12.34
CA ASP A 40 12.58 14.26 12.20
C ASP A 40 13.21 14.60 13.57
N ALA A 41 14.42 15.16 13.55
CA ALA A 41 15.21 15.41 14.76
C ALA A 41 14.55 16.38 15.75
N ASP A 42 13.59 17.19 15.32
CA ASP A 42 12.82 18.14 16.13
C ASP A 42 11.53 17.54 16.71
N MET A 43 11.15 16.35 16.29
CA MET A 43 9.97 15.62 16.80
C MET A 43 10.30 14.84 18.09
N HIS A 44 10.64 15.55 19.16
CA HIS A 44 11.06 14.91 20.42
C HIS A 44 9.94 14.07 21.05
N GLY A 45 10.27 12.81 21.41
CA GLY A 45 9.35 11.88 22.07
C GLY A 45 8.39 11.18 21.12
N ILE A 46 8.56 11.34 19.80
CA ILE A 46 7.85 10.60 18.78
C ILE A 46 8.73 9.46 18.27
N ASP A 47 8.23 8.23 18.29
CA ASP A 47 8.96 7.06 17.80
C ASP A 47 8.69 6.79 16.32
N LEU A 48 7.44 6.97 15.88
CA LEU A 48 6.97 6.70 14.51
C LEU A 48 5.88 7.67 14.09
N VAL A 49 5.81 7.98 12.81
CA VAL A 49 4.74 8.76 12.20
C VAL A 49 3.97 7.89 11.22
N LEU A 50 2.65 7.86 11.35
CA LEU A 50 1.76 7.07 10.51
C LEU A 50 0.87 7.96 9.64
N PRO A 51 0.35 7.46 8.53
CA PRO A 51 -0.76 8.11 7.83
C PRO A 51 -1.97 8.28 8.74
N ASP A 52 -2.81 9.26 8.46
CA ASP A 52 -4.11 9.37 9.13
C ASP A 52 -5.08 8.31 8.58
N PHE A 53 -5.40 7.32 9.41
CA PHE A 53 -6.29 6.23 9.04
C PHE A 53 -7.79 6.53 9.21
N THR A 54 -8.16 7.75 9.58
CA THR A 54 -9.57 8.11 9.83
C THR A 54 -10.45 7.81 8.62
N PHE A 55 -10.02 8.21 7.42
CA PHE A 55 -10.75 7.91 6.18
C PHE A 55 -10.96 6.41 5.96
N LEU A 56 -9.95 5.58 6.26
CA LEU A 56 -10.03 4.13 6.10
C LEU A 56 -10.96 3.49 7.13
N ARG A 57 -10.95 3.98 8.38
CA ARG A 57 -11.86 3.51 9.44
C ARG A 57 -13.33 3.78 9.08
N GLU A 58 -13.61 4.98 8.58
CA GLU A 58 -14.98 5.40 8.21
C GLU A 58 -15.50 4.64 6.97
N ASN A 59 -14.62 4.02 6.19
CA ASN A 59 -14.94 3.31 4.94
C ASN A 59 -14.49 1.85 4.94
N ALA A 60 -14.35 1.22 6.10
CA ALA A 60 -13.76 -0.11 6.28
C ALA A 60 -14.43 -1.21 5.43
N ASP A 61 -15.76 -1.16 5.29
CA ASP A 61 -16.57 -2.11 4.52
C ASP A 61 -16.39 -2.00 2.99
N ARG A 62 -15.76 -0.93 2.55
CA ARG A 62 -15.49 -0.66 1.14
C ARG A 62 -14.09 -1.13 0.71
N ILE A 63 -13.19 -1.43 1.65
CA ILE A 63 -11.80 -1.79 1.36
C ILE A 63 -11.75 -3.22 0.81
N VAL A 64 -11.22 -3.38 -0.40
CA VAL A 64 -11.08 -4.69 -1.07
C VAL A 64 -9.68 -5.27 -0.98
N GLY A 65 -8.69 -4.48 -0.62
CA GLY A 65 -7.32 -4.95 -0.44
C GLY A 65 -6.29 -3.82 -0.40
N CYS A 66 -5.05 -4.22 -0.11
CA CYS A 66 -3.86 -3.38 -0.20
C CYS A 66 -2.84 -4.02 -1.12
N VAL A 67 -2.30 -3.25 -2.06
CA VAL A 67 -1.15 -3.63 -2.89
C VAL A 67 0.11 -3.09 -2.24
N ALA A 68 1.05 -3.96 -1.88
CA ALA A 68 2.36 -3.59 -1.37
C ALA A 68 3.38 -3.62 -2.51
N THR A 69 3.93 -2.47 -2.88
CA THR A 69 4.85 -2.35 -4.01
C THR A 69 6.20 -3.00 -3.74
N HIS A 70 6.75 -2.78 -2.55
CA HIS A 70 8.02 -3.36 -2.09
C HIS A 70 8.15 -3.29 -0.56
N GLY A 71 9.20 -3.91 -0.02
CA GLY A 71 9.30 -4.21 1.42
C GLY A 71 9.96 -3.14 2.30
N HIS A 72 10.13 -1.90 1.86
CA HIS A 72 10.63 -0.84 2.73
C HIS A 72 9.60 -0.40 3.78
N GLU A 73 10.08 0.06 4.94
CA GLU A 73 9.22 0.45 6.08
C GLU A 73 8.28 1.62 5.73
N ASP A 74 8.72 2.54 4.90
CA ASP A 74 7.92 3.67 4.40
C ASP A 74 6.84 3.27 3.40
N HIS A 75 6.76 1.97 3.03
CA HIS A 75 5.73 1.38 2.17
C HIS A 75 4.90 0.30 2.85
N VAL A 76 5.46 -0.48 3.79
CA VAL A 76 4.73 -1.59 4.44
C VAL A 76 4.68 -1.48 5.96
N GLY A 77 5.50 -0.62 6.59
CA GLY A 77 5.63 -0.55 8.04
C GLY A 77 4.37 -0.11 8.79
N GLY A 78 3.48 0.63 8.14
CA GLY A 78 2.19 1.05 8.69
C GLY A 78 1.14 -0.06 8.77
N LEU A 79 1.30 -1.14 7.96
CA LEU A 79 0.34 -2.24 7.88
C LEU A 79 0.03 -2.88 9.23
N GLN A 80 1.05 -3.12 10.06
CA GLN A 80 0.87 -3.72 11.39
C GLN A 80 -0.02 -2.89 12.32
N PHE A 81 -0.07 -1.58 12.12
CA PHE A 81 -0.92 -0.68 12.91
C PHE A 81 -2.34 -0.65 12.36
N LEU A 82 -2.50 -0.51 11.05
CA LEU A 82 -3.80 -0.47 10.39
C LEU A 82 -4.56 -1.80 10.55
N LEU A 83 -3.89 -2.94 10.46
CA LEU A 83 -4.48 -4.28 10.61
C LEU A 83 -4.93 -4.63 12.04
N ARG A 84 -4.59 -3.81 13.05
CA ARG A 84 -5.19 -3.95 14.40
C ARG A 84 -6.66 -3.59 14.41
N GLU A 85 -7.05 -2.72 13.52
CA GLU A 85 -8.39 -2.13 13.46
C GLU A 85 -9.20 -2.64 12.26
N LEU A 86 -8.53 -2.93 11.14
CA LEU A 86 -9.16 -3.32 9.88
C LEU A 86 -8.64 -4.67 9.39
N SER A 87 -9.42 -5.34 8.55
CA SER A 87 -9.05 -6.63 7.95
C SER A 87 -9.32 -6.60 6.45
N PHE A 88 -8.29 -6.83 5.66
CA PHE A 88 -8.34 -6.92 4.20
C PHE A 88 -7.13 -7.72 3.67
N PRO A 89 -7.21 -8.30 2.47
CA PRO A 89 -6.09 -9.00 1.86
C PRO A 89 -4.97 -8.04 1.43
N ILE A 90 -3.72 -8.53 1.51
CA ILE A 90 -2.53 -7.80 1.06
C ILE A 90 -1.90 -8.55 -0.09
N TYR A 91 -1.66 -7.86 -1.19
CA TYR A 91 -1.08 -8.37 -2.42
C TYR A 91 0.34 -7.82 -2.59
N GLY A 92 1.29 -8.67 -2.96
CA GLY A 92 2.67 -8.23 -3.19
C GLY A 92 3.58 -9.39 -3.61
N SER A 93 4.83 -9.08 -3.93
CA SER A 93 5.82 -10.14 -4.20
C SER A 93 6.07 -10.99 -2.96
N MET A 94 6.56 -12.20 -3.16
CA MET A 94 6.91 -13.11 -2.06
C MET A 94 7.90 -12.45 -1.07
N VAL A 95 8.86 -11.68 -1.58
CA VAL A 95 9.86 -10.98 -0.74
C VAL A 95 9.19 -9.84 0.05
N THR A 96 8.40 -9.01 -0.62
CA THR A 96 7.65 -7.90 0.01
C THR A 96 6.75 -8.41 1.12
N LEU A 97 5.96 -9.45 0.84
CA LEU A 97 5.07 -10.05 1.83
C LEU A 97 5.83 -10.76 2.94
N GLY A 98 7.00 -11.35 2.66
CA GLY A 98 7.88 -11.95 3.67
C GLY A 98 8.38 -10.92 4.69
N LEU A 99 8.76 -9.73 4.22
CA LEU A 99 9.18 -8.62 5.08
C LEU A 99 8.01 -8.07 5.92
N ALA A 100 6.87 -7.81 5.28
CA ALA A 100 5.66 -7.35 5.97
C ALA A 100 5.14 -8.39 6.97
N ARG A 101 5.21 -9.69 6.64
CA ARG A 101 4.77 -10.79 7.48
C ARG A 101 5.40 -10.77 8.87
N ASN A 102 6.71 -10.53 8.97
CA ASN A 102 7.41 -10.52 10.25
C ASN A 102 6.78 -9.50 11.21
N ARG A 103 6.50 -8.28 10.72
CA ARG A 103 5.85 -7.22 11.49
C ARG A 103 4.41 -7.57 11.90
N ILE A 104 3.66 -8.14 10.96
CA ILE A 104 2.27 -8.58 11.18
C ILE A 104 2.21 -9.72 12.21
N GLU A 105 3.18 -10.64 12.17
CA GLU A 105 3.31 -11.76 13.12
C GLU A 105 3.70 -11.28 14.52
N GLU A 106 4.67 -10.37 14.63
CA GLU A 106 5.05 -9.73 15.90
C GLU A 106 3.87 -8.99 16.55
N ALA A 107 2.99 -8.41 15.74
CA ALA A 107 1.75 -7.78 16.19
C ALA A 107 0.63 -8.78 16.53
N GLY A 108 0.83 -10.10 16.30
CA GLY A 108 -0.17 -11.15 16.55
C GLY A 108 -1.32 -11.20 15.56
N LEU A 109 -1.17 -10.58 14.38
CA LEU A 109 -2.26 -10.37 13.41
C LEU A 109 -2.23 -11.35 12.23
N LEU A 110 -1.21 -12.19 12.11
CA LEU A 110 -1.00 -13.05 10.93
C LEU A 110 -2.20 -13.98 10.63
N LYS A 111 -2.86 -14.49 11.68
CA LYS A 111 -4.03 -15.39 11.53
C LYS A 111 -5.29 -14.68 10.97
N LYS A 112 -5.31 -13.36 11.00
CA LYS A 112 -6.43 -12.52 10.55
C LYS A 112 -6.14 -11.81 9.22
N THR A 113 -4.94 -12.03 8.66
CA THR A 113 -4.47 -11.31 7.48
C THR A 113 -4.18 -12.29 6.35
N ASP A 114 -4.84 -12.09 5.22
CA ASP A 114 -4.58 -12.86 4.00
C ASP A 114 -3.42 -12.20 3.23
N LEU A 115 -2.31 -12.90 3.08
CA LEU A 115 -1.16 -12.49 2.29
C LEU A 115 -1.17 -13.24 0.96
N ILE A 116 -1.41 -12.51 -0.14
CA ILE A 116 -1.58 -13.07 -1.47
C ILE A 116 -0.37 -12.72 -2.33
N THR A 117 0.44 -13.72 -2.65
CA THR A 117 1.63 -13.53 -3.48
C THR A 117 1.26 -13.32 -4.94
N VAL A 118 1.84 -12.30 -5.56
CA VAL A 118 1.74 -12.02 -6.99
C VAL A 118 3.11 -12.18 -7.65
N ARG A 119 3.12 -12.48 -8.96
CA ARG A 119 4.31 -12.69 -9.77
C ARG A 119 4.62 -11.45 -10.62
N ASP A 120 5.87 -11.38 -11.06
CA ASP A 120 6.30 -10.37 -12.05
C ASP A 120 5.46 -10.49 -13.32
N GLY A 121 4.88 -9.36 -13.77
CA GLY A 121 4.02 -9.29 -14.94
C GLY A 121 2.61 -9.85 -14.74
N GLU A 122 2.26 -10.27 -13.53
CA GLU A 122 0.91 -10.79 -13.25
C GLU A 122 -0.13 -9.65 -13.28
N ARG A 123 -1.30 -9.97 -13.82
CA ARG A 123 -2.45 -9.07 -13.87
C ARG A 123 -3.66 -9.76 -13.24
N ILE A 124 -4.22 -9.13 -12.21
CA ILE A 124 -5.32 -9.70 -11.41
C ILE A 124 -6.39 -8.65 -11.14
N ASN A 125 -7.59 -9.11 -10.80
CA ASN A 125 -8.66 -8.24 -10.33
C ASN A 125 -8.69 -8.23 -8.79
N ILE A 126 -8.66 -7.03 -8.22
CA ILE A 126 -8.85 -6.78 -6.78
C ILE A 126 -10.14 -5.97 -6.63
N GLY A 127 -11.24 -6.65 -6.34
CA GLY A 127 -12.56 -6.03 -6.47
C GLY A 127 -12.80 -5.52 -7.89
N PRO A 128 -13.15 -4.22 -8.08
CA PRO A 128 -13.34 -3.63 -9.41
C PRO A 128 -12.03 -3.20 -10.09
N PHE A 129 -10.88 -3.27 -9.38
CA PHE A 129 -9.60 -2.81 -9.88
C PHE A 129 -8.89 -3.91 -10.68
N ASP A 130 -8.51 -3.57 -11.90
CA ASP A 130 -7.71 -4.43 -12.79
C ASP A 130 -6.24 -4.01 -12.67
N VAL A 131 -5.45 -4.82 -11.96
CA VAL A 131 -4.12 -4.46 -11.45
C VAL A 131 -3.05 -5.32 -12.10
N GLU A 132 -1.99 -4.68 -12.61
CA GLU A 132 -0.83 -5.34 -13.22
C GLU A 132 0.44 -4.96 -12.45
N PHE A 133 1.29 -5.96 -12.17
CA PHE A 133 2.51 -5.84 -11.39
C PHE A 133 3.74 -5.86 -12.29
N LEU A 134 4.39 -4.71 -12.49
CA LEU A 134 5.59 -4.62 -13.30
C LEU A 134 6.85 -4.69 -12.42
N PRO A 135 7.79 -5.63 -12.71
CA PRO A 135 9.04 -5.67 -11.97
C PRO A 135 9.87 -4.41 -12.27
N VAL A 136 10.41 -3.81 -11.22
CA VAL A 136 11.29 -2.64 -11.32
C VAL A 136 12.57 -2.86 -10.51
N THR A 137 13.65 -2.21 -10.92
CA THR A 137 14.91 -2.23 -10.19
C THR A 137 14.81 -1.28 -9.00
N HIS A 138 15.06 -1.81 -7.80
CA HIS A 138 15.07 -1.05 -6.56
C HIS A 138 16.12 -1.63 -5.61
N SER A 139 16.38 -0.97 -4.48
CA SER A 139 17.31 -1.47 -3.46
C SER A 139 16.82 -2.74 -2.74
N VAL A 140 15.51 -3.00 -2.77
CA VAL A 140 14.90 -4.25 -2.31
C VAL A 140 14.54 -5.12 -3.51
N PRO A 141 14.87 -6.43 -3.49
CA PRO A 141 14.53 -7.35 -4.57
C PRO A 141 13.01 -7.50 -4.75
N HIS A 142 12.60 -7.80 -5.98
CA HIS A 142 11.20 -8.03 -6.35
C HIS A 142 10.25 -6.86 -6.02
N ALA A 143 10.73 -5.63 -6.20
CA ALA A 143 9.90 -4.45 -6.17
C ALA A 143 9.03 -4.36 -7.43
N HIS A 144 7.79 -3.89 -7.28
CA HIS A 144 6.86 -3.70 -8.38
C HIS A 144 6.46 -2.23 -8.53
N ALA A 145 6.40 -1.75 -9.76
CA ALA A 145 5.49 -0.69 -10.13
C ALA A 145 4.10 -1.29 -10.35
N VAL A 146 3.06 -0.51 -10.11
CA VAL A 146 1.68 -0.97 -10.19
C VAL A 146 0.95 -0.21 -11.29
N ILE A 147 0.38 -0.93 -12.26
CA ILE A 147 -0.53 -0.35 -13.24
C ILE A 147 -1.96 -0.71 -12.83
N VAL A 148 -2.82 0.29 -12.72
CA VAL A 148 -4.25 0.08 -12.56
C VAL A 148 -4.93 0.48 -13.87
N HIS A 149 -5.51 -0.51 -14.55
CA HIS A 149 -6.23 -0.31 -15.79
C HIS A 149 -7.66 0.15 -15.48
N THR A 150 -8.07 1.26 -16.09
CA THR A 150 -9.39 1.84 -15.88
C THR A 150 -10.05 2.17 -17.22
N PRO A 151 -11.36 2.37 -17.27
CA PRO A 151 -12.02 2.80 -18.50
C PRO A 151 -11.56 4.17 -19.02
N GLN A 152 -10.92 4.97 -18.17
CA GLN A 152 -10.41 6.31 -18.53
C GLN A 152 -8.94 6.28 -18.98
N GLY A 153 -8.24 5.15 -18.77
CA GLY A 153 -6.81 4.98 -19.05
C GLY A 153 -6.12 4.19 -17.96
N CYS A 154 -4.79 4.19 -17.99
CA CYS A 154 -3.98 3.49 -17.00
C CYS A 154 -3.38 4.47 -16.00
N LEU A 155 -3.48 4.15 -14.72
CA LEU A 155 -2.71 4.78 -13.67
C LEU A 155 -1.45 3.95 -13.42
N LEU A 156 -0.28 4.56 -13.59
CA LEU A 156 1.00 3.96 -13.22
C LEU A 156 1.47 4.55 -11.90
N TYR A 157 1.65 3.70 -10.90
CA TYR A 157 2.26 4.05 -9.62
C TYR A 157 3.67 3.44 -9.54
N THR A 158 4.65 4.29 -9.25
CA THR A 158 6.03 3.90 -8.99
C THR A 158 6.46 4.41 -7.62
N SER A 159 7.36 3.69 -6.96
CA SER A 159 7.98 4.19 -5.71
C SER A 159 8.76 5.48 -5.97
N PRO A 160 8.67 6.49 -5.09
CA PRO A 160 9.52 7.66 -5.20
C PRO A 160 11.00 7.27 -5.13
N SER A 161 11.82 7.88 -5.98
CA SER A 161 13.26 7.70 -5.96
C SER A 161 13.92 8.80 -5.12
N PRO A 162 14.95 8.48 -4.30
CA PRO A 162 15.74 9.51 -3.61
C PRO A 162 16.42 10.51 -4.55
N ARG A 163 16.42 10.23 -5.87
CA ARG A 163 16.98 11.13 -6.89
C ARG A 163 15.98 12.18 -7.39
N ASP A 164 14.71 12.04 -7.02
CA ASP A 164 13.61 12.92 -7.46
C ASP A 164 13.29 14.00 -6.42
N SER A 165 14.13 14.12 -5.38
CA SER A 165 14.04 15.14 -4.31
C SER A 165 15.14 16.18 -4.41
#